data_17921ff521a1b5d6e7aff2e01e81b4a6
#
_entry.id   17921ff521a1b5d6e7aff2e01e81b4a6
#
_cell.length_a   1.000
_cell.length_b   1.000
_cell.length_c   1.000
_cell.angle_alpha   90.00
_cell.angle_beta   90.00
_cell.angle_gamma   90.00
#
_symmetry.space_group_name_H-M   'P 1'
#
loop_
_entity.id
_entity.type
_entity.pdbx_description
1 polymer ?
#
loop_
_entity_poly.entity_id
_entity_poly.type
_entity_poly.pdbx_seq_one_letter_code
_entity_poly.pdbx_strand_id
1 'polypeptide(L)'
;EFSDEAMNVLLYGIGQEQYQSEGFQGVINFITSQFNETMPASIQKWASSFMEKKTCPHCNGDRLKKESLCFKIDGKNVAELSKMDLTQLQEWIKGLSEKLDERKLEVRIKFLLDVGVGYLSLGRSSRSLSGGESQRIRLATQIGSELVNVLYILDEPSIGLHQSDNMRLIKALKRLRDGGNSV
;
A
#
# COMPACT_ATOMS: atom_id res chain seq x y z
N GLU A 1 5.33 -26.76 -34.99
CA GLU A 1 6.04 -25.70 -34.23
C GLU A 1 6.10 -24.47 -35.12
N PHE A 2 5.77 -23.27 -34.57
CA PHE A 2 5.93 -22.03 -35.33
C PHE A 2 7.41 -21.65 -35.36
N SER A 3 7.84 -21.03 -36.47
CA SER A 3 9.17 -20.43 -36.53
C SER A 3 9.24 -19.22 -35.56
N ASP A 4 10.45 -18.85 -35.12
CA ASP A 4 10.65 -17.71 -34.22
C ASP A 4 10.12 -16.40 -34.83
N GLU A 5 10.21 -16.25 -36.16
CA GLU A 5 9.66 -15.10 -36.88
C GLU A 5 8.13 -15.09 -36.85
N ALA A 6 7.50 -16.23 -37.08
CA ALA A 6 6.04 -16.34 -37.00
C ALA A 6 5.51 -16.11 -35.60
N MET A 7 6.22 -16.58 -34.58
CA MET A 7 5.90 -16.33 -33.16
C MET A 7 6.04 -14.85 -32.83
N ASN A 8 7.08 -14.18 -33.32
CA ASN A 8 7.29 -12.75 -33.09
C ASN A 8 6.18 -11.90 -33.74
N VAL A 9 5.78 -12.25 -34.95
CA VAL A 9 4.65 -11.60 -35.64
C VAL A 9 3.34 -11.81 -34.87
N LEU A 10 3.07 -13.03 -34.40
CA LEU A 10 1.88 -13.34 -33.60
C LEU A 10 1.82 -12.52 -32.32
N LEU A 11 2.92 -12.43 -31.60
CA LEU A 11 2.97 -11.77 -30.30
C LEU A 11 2.99 -10.23 -30.41
N TYR A 12 3.80 -9.67 -31.29
CA TYR A 12 4.08 -8.23 -31.37
C TYR A 12 3.51 -7.54 -32.59
N GLY A 13 3.00 -8.31 -33.57
CA GLY A 13 2.45 -7.78 -34.82
C GLY A 13 3.51 -7.49 -35.87
N ILE A 14 3.06 -6.98 -37.01
CA ILE A 14 3.88 -6.53 -38.12
C ILE A 14 4.14 -5.04 -37.90
N GLY A 15 5.41 -4.62 -37.88
CA GLY A 15 5.83 -3.23 -37.58
C GLY A 15 5.09 -2.17 -38.38
N GLN A 16 4.75 -1.08 -37.75
CA GLN A 16 3.95 0.04 -38.29
C GLN A 16 4.58 0.76 -39.50
N GLU A 17 5.82 0.48 -39.86
CA GLU A 17 6.53 1.21 -40.93
C GLU A 17 6.14 0.81 -42.33
N GLN A 18 5.46 -0.31 -42.55
CA GLN A 18 5.14 -0.80 -43.90
C GLN A 18 3.69 -0.80 -44.32
N TYR A 19 2.70 -0.65 -43.43
CA TYR A 19 1.28 -0.64 -43.79
C TYR A 19 0.49 0.39 -42.99
N GLN A 20 0.08 1.48 -43.62
CA GLN A 20 -0.66 2.62 -43.02
C GLN A 20 -2.15 2.32 -42.72
N SER A 21 -2.66 1.13 -42.91
CA SER A 21 -4.05 0.79 -42.56
C SER A 21 -4.18 -0.73 -42.36
N GLU A 22 -4.70 -1.14 -41.20
CA GLU A 22 -5.13 -2.50 -40.86
C GLU A 22 -4.04 -3.57 -40.66
N GLY A 23 -2.84 -3.21 -40.16
CA GLY A 23 -1.84 -4.19 -39.78
C GLY A 23 -2.25 -4.98 -38.53
N PHE A 24 -1.98 -6.28 -38.49
CA PHE A 24 -2.14 -7.09 -37.29
C PHE A 24 -1.21 -6.58 -36.21
N GLN A 25 -1.80 -6.05 -35.11
CA GLN A 25 -1.04 -5.39 -34.03
C GLN A 25 -0.35 -6.36 -33.07
N GLY A 26 -0.62 -7.66 -33.18
CA GLY A 26 -0.10 -8.69 -32.28
C GLY A 26 -0.90 -8.82 -30.98
N VAL A 27 -0.87 -10.00 -30.41
CA VAL A 27 -1.68 -10.37 -29.23
C VAL A 27 -1.29 -9.53 -28.01
N ILE A 28 0.02 -9.31 -27.79
CA ILE A 28 0.50 -8.54 -26.62
C ILE A 28 0.05 -7.08 -26.70
N ASN A 29 0.22 -6.46 -27.87
CA ASN A 29 -0.18 -5.07 -28.09
C ASN A 29 -1.71 -4.91 -27.98
N PHE A 30 -2.46 -5.89 -28.50
CA PHE A 30 -3.92 -5.92 -28.36
C PHE A 30 -4.33 -5.96 -26.90
N ILE A 31 -3.82 -6.91 -26.09
CA ILE A 31 -4.14 -7.02 -24.65
C ILE A 31 -3.73 -5.74 -23.92
N THR A 32 -2.56 -5.20 -24.21
CA THR A 32 -2.06 -3.97 -23.59
C THR A 32 -2.96 -2.76 -23.89
N SER A 33 -3.46 -2.65 -25.13
CA SER A 33 -4.40 -1.58 -25.51
C SER A 33 -5.74 -1.67 -24.78
N GLN A 34 -6.20 -2.87 -24.44
CA GLN A 34 -7.41 -3.10 -23.65
C GLN A 34 -7.24 -2.77 -22.15
N PHE A 35 -5.99 -2.70 -21.66
CA PHE A 35 -5.67 -2.29 -20.29
C PHE A 35 -5.49 -0.77 -20.19
N ASN A 36 -6.44 0.00 -20.73
CA ASN A 36 -6.45 1.45 -20.68
C ASN A 36 -7.57 1.95 -19.74
N GLU A 37 -7.31 3.07 -19.06
CA GLU A 37 -8.28 3.69 -18.12
C GLU A 37 -9.61 4.08 -18.80
N THR A 38 -9.60 4.29 -20.11
CA THR A 38 -10.80 4.60 -20.90
C THR A 38 -11.69 3.39 -21.17
N MET A 39 -11.21 2.16 -20.96
CA MET A 39 -11.95 0.94 -21.20
C MET A 39 -12.85 0.56 -20.02
N PRO A 40 -13.99 -0.12 -20.28
CA PRO A 40 -14.84 -0.64 -19.20
C PRO A 40 -14.08 -1.54 -18.21
N ALA A 41 -14.45 -1.48 -16.94
CA ALA A 41 -13.78 -2.22 -15.85
C ALA A 41 -13.74 -3.76 -16.09
N SER A 42 -14.74 -4.31 -16.77
CA SER A 42 -14.79 -5.73 -17.15
C SER A 42 -13.68 -6.10 -18.15
N ILE A 43 -13.43 -5.23 -19.13
CA ILE A 43 -12.37 -5.42 -20.14
C ILE A 43 -11.00 -5.25 -19.50
N GLN A 44 -10.82 -4.23 -18.64
CA GLN A 44 -9.57 -4.05 -17.88
C GLN A 44 -9.27 -5.28 -17.00
N LYS A 45 -10.28 -5.82 -16.32
CA LYS A 45 -10.13 -7.03 -15.50
C LYS A 45 -9.76 -8.25 -16.34
N TRP A 46 -10.37 -8.41 -17.49
CA TRP A 46 -10.03 -9.47 -18.45
C TRP A 46 -8.58 -9.31 -18.93
N ALA A 47 -8.18 -8.15 -19.42
CA ALA A 47 -6.80 -7.89 -19.87
C ALA A 47 -5.77 -8.10 -18.75
N SER A 48 -6.09 -7.68 -17.52
CA SER A 48 -5.21 -7.85 -16.35
C SER A 48 -4.97 -9.32 -15.97
N SER A 49 -5.85 -10.25 -16.36
CA SER A 49 -5.68 -11.69 -16.10
C SER A 49 -4.51 -12.31 -16.90
N PHE A 50 -4.08 -11.65 -17.97
CA PHE A 50 -2.93 -12.06 -18.80
C PHE A 50 -1.64 -11.32 -18.41
N MET A 51 -1.69 -10.42 -17.42
CA MET A 51 -0.57 -9.59 -17.00
C MET A 51 -0.05 -10.02 -15.64
N GLU A 52 1.27 -10.08 -15.50
CA GLU A 52 1.96 -10.29 -14.24
C GLU A 52 2.50 -8.97 -13.70
N LYS A 53 2.32 -8.72 -12.39
CA LYS A 53 2.91 -7.55 -11.74
C LYS A 53 4.37 -7.79 -11.46
N LYS A 54 5.25 -7.06 -12.12
CA LYS A 54 6.69 -7.09 -11.87
C LYS A 54 7.15 -5.84 -11.13
N THR A 55 8.14 -6.01 -10.28
CA THR A 55 8.82 -4.88 -9.62
C THR A 55 9.51 -4.01 -10.67
N CYS A 56 9.29 -2.71 -10.63
CA CYS A 56 9.91 -1.77 -11.56
C CYS A 56 11.43 -1.81 -11.44
N PRO A 57 12.19 -2.08 -12.53
CA PRO A 57 13.65 -2.17 -12.48
C PRO A 57 14.32 -0.82 -12.19
N HIS A 58 13.67 0.31 -12.45
CA HIS A 58 14.22 1.63 -12.20
C HIS A 58 14.19 2.04 -10.74
N CYS A 59 13.07 1.79 -10.04
CA CYS A 59 12.90 2.19 -8.64
C CYS A 59 12.88 1.00 -7.67
N ASN A 60 13.01 -0.24 -8.13
CA ASN A 60 12.99 -1.46 -7.31
C ASN A 60 11.82 -1.51 -6.30
N GLY A 61 10.67 -0.96 -6.70
CA GLY A 61 9.47 -0.89 -5.86
C GLY A 61 9.38 0.33 -4.95
N ASP A 62 10.39 1.17 -4.86
CA ASP A 62 10.42 2.33 -3.97
C ASP A 62 9.51 3.48 -4.43
N ARG A 63 9.06 3.47 -5.71
CA ARG A 63 8.17 4.49 -6.32
C ARG A 63 8.73 5.91 -6.27
N LEU A 64 10.03 6.05 -6.06
CA LEU A 64 10.75 7.32 -5.93
C LEU A 64 11.86 7.39 -6.98
N LYS A 65 12.24 8.61 -7.37
CA LYS A 65 13.40 8.88 -8.18
C LYS A 65 14.67 8.67 -7.34
N LYS A 66 15.79 8.30 -7.99
CA LYS A 66 17.08 8.08 -7.30
C LYS A 66 17.57 9.33 -6.56
N GLU A 67 17.31 10.51 -7.13
CA GLU A 67 17.69 11.80 -6.53
C GLU A 67 16.96 12.03 -5.19
N SER A 68 15.70 11.60 -5.08
CA SER A 68 14.93 11.73 -3.83
C SER A 68 15.48 10.83 -2.71
N LEU A 69 16.19 9.77 -3.04
CA LEU A 69 16.80 8.86 -2.06
C LEU A 69 18.13 9.37 -1.50
N CYS A 70 18.68 10.46 -2.06
CA CYS A 70 19.88 11.11 -1.54
C CYS A 70 19.60 11.83 -0.20
N PHE A 71 18.35 12.24 0.06
CA PHE A 71 17.98 12.87 1.33
C PHE A 71 17.87 11.80 2.41
N LYS A 72 18.66 11.95 3.47
CA LYS A 72 18.71 11.01 4.59
C LYS A 72 18.51 11.74 5.91
N ILE A 73 17.78 11.10 6.81
CA ILE A 73 17.63 11.52 8.22
C ILE A 73 18.29 10.41 9.04
N ASP A 74 19.29 10.77 9.84
CA ASP A 74 20.06 9.82 10.64
C ASP A 74 20.51 8.57 9.83
N GLY A 75 21.10 8.83 8.66
CA GLY A 75 21.65 7.80 7.77
C GLY A 75 20.62 7.02 6.93
N LYS A 76 19.31 7.19 7.15
CA LYS A 76 18.24 6.46 6.45
C LYS A 76 17.45 7.38 5.50
N ASN A 77 17.14 6.88 4.30
CA ASN A 77 16.27 7.57 3.37
C ASN A 77 14.79 7.15 3.56
N VAL A 78 13.87 7.85 2.91
CA VAL A 78 12.43 7.62 3.05
C VAL A 78 11.99 6.22 2.56
N ALA A 79 12.67 5.63 1.57
CA ALA A 79 12.37 4.28 1.11
C ALA A 79 12.77 3.22 2.14
N GLU A 80 13.93 3.38 2.78
CA GLU A 80 14.38 2.51 3.87
C GLU A 80 13.42 2.60 5.06
N LEU A 81 13.03 3.81 5.46
CA LEU A 81 12.07 4.03 6.54
C LEU A 81 10.69 3.42 6.24
N SER A 82 10.22 3.54 4.99
CA SER A 82 8.92 2.99 4.58
C SER A 82 8.88 1.45 4.56
N LYS A 83 10.02 0.79 4.45
CA LYS A 83 10.16 -0.68 4.49
C LYS A 83 10.21 -1.25 5.90
N MET A 84 10.55 -0.44 6.90
CA MET A 84 10.53 -0.85 8.29
C MET A 84 9.10 -1.17 8.74
N ASP A 85 8.97 -2.14 9.65
CA ASP A 85 7.72 -2.29 10.38
C ASP A 85 7.51 -1.09 11.34
N LEU A 86 6.26 -0.88 11.75
CA LEU A 86 5.91 0.27 12.59
C LEU A 86 6.59 0.21 13.96
N THR A 87 6.93 -0.97 14.48
CA THR A 87 7.63 -1.14 15.75
C THR A 87 9.07 -0.64 15.64
N GLN A 88 9.79 -1.09 14.58
CA GLN A 88 11.15 -0.63 14.28
C GLN A 88 11.19 0.88 13.98
N LEU A 89 10.18 1.36 13.23
CA LEU A 89 10.06 2.80 12.93
C LEU A 89 9.86 3.63 14.19
N GLN A 90 9.04 3.15 15.15
CA GLN A 90 8.86 3.83 16.44
C GLN A 90 10.16 3.91 17.22
N GLU A 91 10.93 2.82 17.30
CA GLU A 91 12.22 2.80 18.00
C GLU A 91 13.21 3.78 17.37
N TRP A 92 13.27 3.80 16.03
CA TRP A 92 14.13 4.73 15.31
C TRP A 92 13.74 6.20 15.56
N ILE A 93 12.43 6.54 15.54
CA ILE A 93 11.93 7.90 15.85
C ILE A 93 12.27 8.30 17.28
N LYS A 94 12.11 7.41 18.26
CA LYS A 94 12.50 7.71 19.65
C LYS A 94 13.98 8.08 19.79
N GLY A 95 14.85 7.45 19.01
CA GLY A 95 16.27 7.80 18.97
C GLY A 95 16.55 9.18 18.36
N LEU A 96 15.62 9.71 17.55
CA LEU A 96 15.71 11.04 16.92
C LEU A 96 15.10 12.16 17.77
N SER A 97 14.18 11.84 18.69
CA SER A 97 13.32 12.82 19.38
C SER A 97 14.05 13.87 20.20
N GLU A 98 15.35 13.70 20.47
CA GLU A 98 16.19 14.74 21.06
C GLU A 98 16.56 15.89 20.10
N LYS A 99 16.31 15.72 18.77
CA LYS A 99 16.79 16.64 17.72
C LYS A 99 15.69 17.34 16.91
N LEU A 100 14.47 16.83 16.90
CA LEU A 100 13.37 17.31 16.06
C LEU A 100 12.04 17.33 16.83
N ASP A 101 11.11 18.24 16.46
CA ASP A 101 9.75 18.30 17.09
C ASP A 101 8.84 17.19 16.51
N GLU A 102 9.16 15.95 16.86
CA GLU A 102 8.58 14.74 16.26
C GLU A 102 7.38 14.17 17.01
N ARG A 103 6.92 14.84 18.08
CA ARG A 103 5.82 14.36 18.94
C ARG A 103 4.57 13.97 18.16
N LYS A 104 4.25 14.71 17.08
CA LYS A 104 3.07 14.41 16.26
C LYS A 104 3.20 13.09 15.49
N LEU A 105 4.40 12.77 15.00
CA LEU A 105 4.64 11.53 14.25
C LEU A 105 4.66 10.32 15.20
N GLU A 106 5.34 10.47 16.33
CA GLU A 106 5.38 9.43 17.38
C GLU A 106 3.98 9.06 17.86
N VAL A 107 3.12 10.05 18.13
CA VAL A 107 1.74 9.84 18.56
C VAL A 107 0.93 9.08 17.51
N ARG A 108 1.06 9.42 16.22
CA ARG A 108 0.36 8.71 15.14
C ARG A 108 0.79 7.26 15.00
N ILE A 109 2.09 6.99 15.10
CA ILE A 109 2.62 5.61 15.05
C ILE A 109 2.14 4.85 16.28
N LYS A 110 2.13 5.46 17.44
CA LYS A 110 1.62 4.83 18.66
C LYS A 110 0.15 4.39 18.52
N PHE A 111 -0.71 5.17 17.89
CA PHE A 111 -2.10 4.74 17.64
C PHE A 111 -2.18 3.50 16.75
N LEU A 112 -1.32 3.39 15.73
CA LEU A 112 -1.23 2.19 14.90
C LEU A 112 -0.74 0.96 15.70
N LEU A 113 0.22 1.15 16.59
CA LEU A 113 0.70 0.08 17.48
C LEU A 113 -0.36 -0.33 18.51
N ASP A 114 -1.11 0.62 19.05
CA ASP A 114 -2.18 0.38 20.04
C ASP A 114 -3.33 -0.46 19.44
N VAL A 115 -3.57 -0.41 18.12
CA VAL A 115 -4.56 -1.24 17.44
C VAL A 115 -4.00 -2.57 16.91
N GLY A 116 -2.74 -2.90 17.21
CA GLY A 116 -2.13 -4.20 16.89
C GLY A 116 -1.71 -4.37 15.44
N VAL A 117 -1.33 -3.30 14.72
CA VAL A 117 -0.80 -3.37 13.35
C VAL A 117 0.70 -3.05 13.26
N GLY A 118 1.43 -3.24 14.35
CA GLY A 118 2.86 -2.93 14.47
C GLY A 118 3.76 -3.63 13.45
N TYR A 119 3.38 -4.81 12.99
CA TYR A 119 4.10 -5.59 11.99
C TYR A 119 3.95 -5.09 10.55
N LEU A 120 3.07 -4.11 10.31
CA LEU A 120 2.89 -3.52 8.99
C LEU A 120 3.99 -2.48 8.71
N SER A 121 4.36 -2.35 7.45
CA SER A 121 5.24 -1.29 6.96
C SER A 121 4.45 -0.21 6.23
N LEU A 122 4.95 1.04 6.25
CA LEU A 122 4.31 2.16 5.53
C LEU A 122 4.31 1.95 4.01
N GLY A 123 5.28 1.22 3.47
CA GLY A 123 5.38 0.91 2.05
C GLY A 123 4.40 -0.15 1.55
N ARG A 124 3.69 -0.82 2.45
CA ARG A 124 2.75 -1.89 2.08
C ARG A 124 1.54 -1.33 1.32
N SER A 125 1.19 -1.99 0.22
CA SER A 125 0.02 -1.59 -0.58
C SER A 125 -1.28 -1.78 0.20
N SER A 126 -2.16 -0.79 0.20
CA SER A 126 -3.48 -0.88 0.83
C SER A 126 -4.35 -2.02 0.27
N ARG A 127 -4.15 -2.38 -1.01
CA ARG A 127 -4.85 -3.52 -1.64
C ARG A 127 -4.43 -4.89 -1.09
N SER A 128 -3.27 -4.98 -0.44
CA SER A 128 -2.76 -6.22 0.18
C SER A 128 -3.20 -6.39 1.63
N LEU A 129 -3.88 -5.41 2.20
CA LEU A 129 -4.37 -5.45 3.56
C LEU A 129 -5.60 -6.36 3.67
N SER A 130 -5.66 -7.16 4.72
CA SER A 130 -6.87 -7.89 5.09
C SER A 130 -7.98 -6.92 5.55
N GLY A 131 -9.22 -7.39 5.57
CA GLY A 131 -10.34 -6.60 6.07
C GLY A 131 -10.12 -6.10 7.50
N GLY A 132 -9.64 -6.97 8.40
CA GLY A 132 -9.31 -6.62 9.78
C GLY A 132 -8.17 -5.61 9.90
N GLU A 133 -7.10 -5.73 9.09
CA GLU A 133 -6.00 -4.75 9.06
C GLU A 133 -6.50 -3.37 8.63
N SER A 134 -7.30 -3.32 7.56
CA SER A 134 -7.88 -2.06 7.05
C SER A 134 -8.80 -1.41 8.09
N GLN A 135 -9.63 -2.20 8.79
CA GLN A 135 -10.52 -1.72 9.84
C GLN A 135 -9.71 -1.13 11.01
N ARG A 136 -8.64 -1.81 11.46
CA ARG A 136 -7.78 -1.33 12.54
C ARG A 136 -7.01 -0.07 12.19
N ILE A 137 -6.52 0.06 10.95
CA ILE A 137 -5.88 1.30 10.48
C ILE A 137 -6.87 2.46 10.50
N ARG A 138 -8.11 2.25 10.05
CA ARG A 138 -9.17 3.27 10.14
C ARG A 138 -9.46 3.64 11.59
N LEU A 139 -9.53 2.66 12.49
CA LEU A 139 -9.73 2.89 13.91
C LEU A 139 -8.59 3.75 14.51
N ALA A 140 -7.32 3.44 14.21
CA ALA A 140 -6.18 4.24 14.63
C ALA A 140 -6.27 5.69 14.15
N THR A 141 -6.72 5.90 12.92
CA THR A 141 -6.93 7.24 12.36
C THR A 141 -8.04 8.00 13.12
N GLN A 142 -9.10 7.32 13.50
CA GLN A 142 -10.21 7.92 14.26
C GLN A 142 -9.78 8.27 15.70
N ILE A 143 -9.03 7.41 16.37
CA ILE A 143 -8.46 7.71 17.69
C ILE A 143 -7.58 8.96 17.62
N GLY A 144 -6.79 9.10 16.56
CA GLY A 144 -5.92 10.26 16.35
C GLY A 144 -6.62 11.54 15.91
N SER A 145 -7.92 11.49 15.56
CA SER A 145 -8.70 12.66 15.15
C SER A 145 -9.27 13.46 16.32
N GLU A 146 -9.26 12.89 17.53
CA GLU A 146 -9.82 13.48 18.75
C GLU A 146 -11.29 13.94 18.60
N LEU A 147 -12.04 13.31 17.67
CA LEU A 147 -13.47 13.59 17.48
C LEU A 147 -14.26 13.11 18.69
N VAL A 148 -15.29 13.88 19.06
CA VAL A 148 -16.24 13.56 20.14
C VAL A 148 -17.67 13.44 19.60
N ASN A 149 -18.56 12.76 20.34
CA ASN A 149 -19.95 12.51 19.97
C ASN A 149 -20.13 11.70 18.67
N VAL A 150 -19.21 10.80 18.37
CA VAL A 150 -19.28 9.87 17.24
C VAL A 150 -19.73 8.50 17.70
N LEU A 151 -20.57 7.83 16.91
CA LEU A 151 -20.93 6.43 17.10
C LEU A 151 -20.03 5.56 16.21
N TYR A 152 -19.23 4.68 16.84
CA TYR A 152 -18.39 3.69 16.18
C TYR A 152 -19.05 2.31 16.23
N ILE A 153 -19.34 1.74 15.06
CA ILE A 153 -19.85 0.38 14.92
C ILE A 153 -18.72 -0.47 14.33
N LEU A 154 -18.29 -1.45 15.09
CA LEU A 154 -17.17 -2.34 14.74
C LEU A 154 -17.68 -3.79 14.72
N ASP A 155 -17.47 -4.47 13.63
CA ASP A 155 -17.80 -5.87 13.47
C ASP A 155 -16.53 -6.70 13.64
N GLU A 156 -16.50 -7.56 14.65
CA GLU A 156 -15.41 -8.46 14.99
C GLU A 156 -13.98 -7.83 14.92
N PRO A 157 -13.73 -6.66 15.59
CA PRO A 157 -12.50 -5.91 15.42
C PRO A 157 -11.23 -6.65 15.90
N SER A 158 -11.41 -7.72 16.68
CA SER A 158 -10.34 -8.57 17.22
C SER A 158 -9.96 -9.74 16.31
N ILE A 159 -10.65 -9.95 15.18
CA ILE A 159 -10.40 -11.09 14.31
C ILE A 159 -8.95 -11.10 13.80
N GLY A 160 -8.28 -12.25 13.91
CA GLY A 160 -6.89 -12.43 13.47
C GLY A 160 -5.84 -11.78 14.38
N LEU A 161 -6.20 -11.27 15.56
CA LEU A 161 -5.26 -10.75 16.55
C LEU A 161 -4.78 -11.85 17.52
N HIS A 162 -3.51 -11.74 17.88
CA HIS A 162 -2.97 -12.48 19.03
C HIS A 162 -3.57 -11.95 20.33
N GLN A 163 -3.63 -12.78 21.38
CA GLN A 163 -4.24 -12.42 22.66
C GLN A 163 -3.65 -11.13 23.28
N SER A 164 -2.34 -10.91 23.16
CA SER A 164 -1.68 -9.68 23.61
C SER A 164 -2.18 -8.43 22.92
N ASP A 165 -2.47 -8.52 21.62
CA ASP A 165 -2.91 -7.39 20.80
C ASP A 165 -4.38 -7.09 21.02
N ASN A 166 -5.20 -8.10 21.39
CA ASN A 166 -6.58 -7.90 21.82
C ASN A 166 -6.67 -6.97 23.03
N MET A 167 -5.78 -7.12 24.00
CA MET A 167 -5.76 -6.23 25.17
C MET A 167 -5.41 -4.79 24.81
N ARG A 168 -4.52 -4.59 23.83
CA ARG A 168 -4.19 -3.25 23.31
C ARG A 168 -5.39 -2.63 22.59
N LEU A 169 -6.03 -3.41 21.73
CA LEU A 169 -7.25 -2.97 21.02
C LEU A 169 -8.37 -2.57 22.01
N ILE A 170 -8.63 -3.39 23.03
CA ILE A 170 -9.64 -3.08 24.04
C ILE A 170 -9.32 -1.77 24.77
N LYS A 171 -8.04 -1.52 25.12
CA LYS A 171 -7.62 -0.26 25.72
C LYS A 171 -7.84 0.92 24.78
N ALA A 172 -7.56 0.76 23.49
CA ALA A 172 -7.77 1.78 22.48
C ALA A 172 -9.27 2.12 22.32
N LEU A 173 -10.15 1.10 22.28
CA LEU A 173 -11.60 1.29 22.22
C LEU A 173 -12.15 1.98 23.48
N LYS A 174 -11.65 1.61 24.67
CA LYS A 174 -12.02 2.31 25.92
C LYS A 174 -11.62 3.78 25.89
N ARG A 175 -10.44 4.12 25.37
CA ARG A 175 -10.02 5.53 25.21
C ARG A 175 -10.98 6.30 24.28
N LEU A 176 -11.42 5.70 23.16
CA LEU A 176 -12.42 6.31 22.28
C LEU A 176 -13.72 6.61 23.02
N ARG A 177 -14.24 5.63 23.75
CA ARG A 177 -15.45 5.79 24.57
C ARG A 177 -15.27 6.88 25.62
N ASP A 178 -14.19 6.84 26.38
CA ASP A 178 -13.91 7.78 27.47
C ASP A 178 -13.65 9.21 26.96
N GLY A 179 -13.27 9.34 25.67
CA GLY A 179 -13.19 10.63 24.95
C GLY A 179 -14.54 11.22 24.53
N GLY A 180 -15.67 10.67 25.00
CA GLY A 180 -17.01 11.19 24.71
C GLY A 180 -17.68 10.59 23.47
N ASN A 181 -17.29 9.37 23.08
CA ASN A 181 -17.87 8.65 21.94
C ASN A 181 -18.66 7.42 22.39
N SER A 182 -19.54 6.93 21.51
CA SER A 182 -20.22 5.63 21.66
C SER A 182 -19.51 4.57 20.81
N VAL A 183 -19.23 3.38 21.39
CA VAL A 183 -18.52 2.30 20.70
C VAL A 183 -19.30 1.00 20.85
#